data_3cc69014640cb71a85c9cc76d3b41222
#
_entry.id   3cc69014640cb71a85c9cc76d3b41222
#
_cell.length_a   1.000
_cell.length_b   1.000
_cell.length_c   1.000
_cell.angle_alpha   90.00
_cell.angle_beta   90.00
_cell.angle_gamma   90.00
#
_symmetry.space_group_name_H-M   'P 1'
#
loop_
_entity.id
_entity.type
_entity.pdbx_description
1 polymer ?
#
loop_
_entity_poly.entity_id
_entity_poly.type
_entity_poly.pdbx_seq_one_letter_code
_entity_poly.pdbx_strand_id
1 'polypeptide(L)'
;YTGMIEGAMNLPWQSIPFAQIMSDRFGLPCKITNDANAAAMGEMTYGAAKGMKNFIMITLGTGVGSGIVVDGKVVYGHDGFAGELGHTCAVRGENARPCNCGKVGCLEAYASATGVARTAKEIISSTSKDTLLRALNIDAITSKDVFDAAEKGDEVAKEIFDFTGTILG
;
A
#
# COMPACT_ATOMS: atom_id res chain seq x y z
N TYR A 1 -21.05 10.59 4.23
CA TYR A 1 -20.74 9.82 3.01
C TYR A 1 -21.78 10.15 1.95
N THR A 2 -21.34 10.83 0.88
CA THR A 2 -22.19 11.25 -0.24
C THR A 2 -22.55 10.09 -1.18
N GLY A 3 -21.81 8.99 -1.13
CA GLY A 3 -21.89 7.90 -2.11
C GLY A 3 -21.27 8.26 -3.47
N MET A 4 -20.55 9.37 -3.52
CA MET A 4 -19.86 9.87 -4.71
C MET A 4 -18.44 9.30 -4.78
N ILE A 5 -17.96 9.01 -5.98
CA ILE A 5 -16.53 8.92 -6.27
C ILE A 5 -16.10 10.29 -6.78
N GLU A 6 -15.15 10.91 -6.09
CA GLU A 6 -14.62 12.23 -6.44
C GLU A 6 -13.09 12.15 -6.57
N GLY A 7 -12.55 12.61 -7.69
CA GLY A 7 -11.11 12.75 -7.89
C GLY A 7 -10.29 11.47 -7.73
N ALA A 8 -10.83 10.32 -8.13
CA ALA A 8 -10.12 9.06 -8.04
C ALA A 8 -8.91 9.07 -8.98
N MET A 9 -7.70 9.18 -8.44
CA MET A 9 -6.44 9.32 -9.21
C MET A 9 -6.18 8.15 -10.16
N ASN A 10 -6.73 6.97 -9.87
CA ASN A 10 -6.52 5.75 -10.66
C ASN A 10 -7.71 5.41 -11.59
N LEU A 11 -8.73 6.25 -11.64
CA LEU A 11 -9.92 6.05 -12.47
C LEU A 11 -10.14 7.27 -13.38
N PRO A 12 -10.63 7.08 -14.62
CA PRO A 12 -10.90 8.18 -15.54
C PRO A 12 -12.17 8.98 -15.18
N TRP A 13 -12.66 8.83 -13.94
CA TRP A 13 -13.90 9.42 -13.47
C TRP A 13 -13.62 10.67 -12.64
N GLN A 14 -14.37 11.74 -12.90
CA GLN A 14 -14.22 13.00 -12.16
C GLN A 14 -15.14 13.06 -10.94
N SER A 15 -16.45 12.90 -11.15
CA SER A 15 -17.45 12.88 -10.07
C SER A 15 -18.62 12.01 -10.52
N ILE A 16 -18.87 10.90 -9.81
CA ILE A 16 -19.91 9.93 -10.17
C ILE A 16 -20.68 9.53 -8.91
N PRO A 17 -22.03 9.56 -8.93
CA PRO A 17 -22.90 9.09 -7.84
C PRO A 17 -22.93 7.55 -7.83
N PHE A 18 -21.78 6.92 -7.58
CA PHE A 18 -21.57 5.49 -7.77
C PHE A 18 -22.50 4.65 -6.89
N ALA A 19 -22.69 5.02 -5.62
CA ALA A 19 -23.58 4.28 -4.73
C ALA A 19 -25.02 4.27 -5.24
N GLN A 20 -25.50 5.40 -5.78
CA GLN A 20 -26.85 5.48 -6.35
C GLN A 20 -26.98 4.61 -7.60
N ILE A 21 -26.02 4.71 -8.53
CA ILE A 21 -25.99 3.90 -9.76
C ILE A 21 -26.04 2.40 -9.42
N MET A 22 -25.23 1.97 -8.43
CA MET A 22 -25.21 0.57 -8.02
C MET A 22 -26.49 0.14 -7.31
N SER A 23 -27.05 1.01 -6.45
CA SER A 23 -28.34 0.74 -5.80
C SER A 23 -29.48 0.57 -6.80
N ASP A 24 -29.55 1.45 -7.79
CA ASP A 24 -30.57 1.38 -8.85
C ASP A 24 -30.40 0.13 -9.73
N ARG A 25 -29.12 -0.24 -10.00
CA ARG A 25 -28.81 -1.41 -10.83
C ARG A 25 -29.16 -2.74 -10.17
N PHE A 26 -28.95 -2.86 -8.85
CA PHE A 26 -29.10 -4.12 -8.13
C PHE A 26 -30.34 -4.18 -7.24
N GLY A 27 -31.06 -3.06 -7.06
CA GLY A 27 -32.22 -2.99 -6.16
C GLY A 27 -31.83 -3.16 -4.68
N LEU A 28 -30.56 -2.89 -4.31
CA LEU A 28 -30.02 -3.07 -2.97
C LEU A 28 -29.37 -1.77 -2.45
N PRO A 29 -29.46 -1.49 -1.13
CA PRO A 29 -28.71 -0.37 -0.56
C PRO A 29 -27.20 -0.55 -0.79
N CYS A 30 -26.56 0.43 -1.43
CA CYS A 30 -25.14 0.39 -1.74
C CYS A 30 -24.41 1.49 -0.97
N LYS A 31 -23.21 1.16 -0.46
CA LYS A 31 -22.25 2.10 0.14
C LYS A 31 -20.92 1.87 -0.51
N ILE A 32 -20.13 2.93 -0.62
CA ILE A 32 -18.77 2.87 -1.11
C ILE A 32 -17.80 3.27 0.00
N THR A 33 -16.60 2.69 -0.04
CA THR A 33 -15.51 3.01 0.85
C THR A 33 -14.18 2.80 0.13
N ASN A 34 -13.08 3.22 0.74
CA ASN A 34 -11.75 2.92 0.26
C ASN A 34 -11.49 1.39 0.34
N ASP A 35 -10.66 0.86 -0.56
CA ASP A 35 -10.35 -0.57 -0.68
C ASP A 35 -9.69 -1.15 0.57
N ALA A 36 -8.76 -0.44 1.20
CA ALA A 36 -8.11 -0.89 2.44
C ALA A 36 -9.10 -0.90 3.63
N ASN A 37 -10.03 0.08 3.69
CA ASN A 37 -11.11 0.06 4.66
C ASN A 37 -12.06 -1.12 4.43
N ALA A 38 -12.39 -1.43 3.17
CA ALA A 38 -13.20 -2.60 2.83
C ALA A 38 -12.48 -3.90 3.21
N ALA A 39 -11.18 -3.98 2.96
CA ALA A 39 -10.35 -5.12 3.36
C ALA A 39 -10.32 -5.30 4.89
N ALA A 40 -10.15 -4.21 5.66
CA ALA A 40 -10.20 -4.27 7.13
C ALA A 40 -11.57 -4.77 7.64
N MET A 41 -12.66 -4.36 7.02
CA MET A 41 -14.00 -4.89 7.33
C MET A 41 -14.13 -6.37 6.97
N GLY A 42 -13.57 -6.79 5.84
CA GLY A 42 -13.53 -8.18 5.41
C GLY A 42 -12.77 -9.06 6.41
N GLU A 43 -11.60 -8.63 6.83
CA GLU A 43 -10.78 -9.32 7.83
C GLU A 43 -11.49 -9.41 9.20
N MET A 44 -12.14 -8.35 9.63
CA MET A 44 -12.91 -8.33 10.87
C MET A 44 -14.10 -9.31 10.84
N THR A 45 -14.71 -9.48 9.67
CA THR A 45 -15.93 -10.28 9.54
C THR A 45 -15.61 -11.75 9.26
N TYR A 46 -14.66 -12.02 8.38
CA TYR A 46 -14.41 -13.35 7.82
C TYR A 46 -12.96 -13.83 7.95
N GLY A 47 -12.01 -12.94 8.22
CA GLY A 47 -10.57 -13.20 8.16
C GLY A 47 -9.90 -13.34 9.52
N ALA A 48 -8.60 -13.02 9.55
CA ALA A 48 -7.72 -13.16 10.71
C ALA A 48 -8.08 -12.23 11.88
N ALA A 49 -8.76 -11.11 11.61
CA ALA A 49 -9.20 -10.16 12.63
C ALA A 49 -10.60 -10.47 13.18
N LYS A 50 -11.18 -11.65 12.86
CA LYS A 50 -12.51 -12.03 13.36
C LYS A 50 -12.55 -12.05 14.88
N GLY A 51 -13.50 -11.27 15.45
CA GLY A 51 -13.65 -11.10 16.89
C GLY A 51 -12.78 -10.00 17.50
N MET A 52 -11.82 -9.44 16.75
CA MET A 52 -11.05 -8.27 17.19
C MET A 52 -11.87 -6.99 17.04
N LYS A 53 -11.77 -6.12 18.03
CA LYS A 53 -12.45 -4.81 18.00
C LYS A 53 -11.51 -3.65 17.77
N ASN A 54 -10.20 -3.87 17.97
CA ASN A 54 -9.19 -2.84 17.84
C ASN A 54 -7.99 -3.43 17.08
N PHE A 55 -7.75 -2.96 15.87
CA PHE A 55 -6.60 -3.37 15.05
C PHE A 55 -6.36 -2.38 13.90
N ILE A 56 -5.20 -2.49 13.31
CA ILE A 56 -4.85 -1.82 12.06
C ILE A 56 -4.56 -2.91 11.04
N MET A 57 -5.18 -2.82 9.88
CA MET A 57 -4.83 -3.60 8.71
C MET A 57 -3.99 -2.76 7.76
N ILE A 58 -2.88 -3.31 7.26
CA ILE A 58 -2.03 -2.67 6.27
C ILE A 58 -2.05 -3.54 5.00
N THR A 59 -2.28 -2.93 3.86
CA THR A 59 -2.22 -3.57 2.55
C THR A 59 -0.96 -3.10 1.82
N LEU A 60 -0.09 -4.05 1.45
CA LEU A 60 1.14 -3.81 0.70
C LEU A 60 0.94 -4.26 -0.75
N GLY A 61 0.56 -3.32 -1.60
CA GLY A 61 0.34 -3.52 -3.03
C GLY A 61 1.19 -2.56 -3.86
N THR A 62 0.65 -2.05 -4.96
CA THR A 62 1.27 -0.97 -5.76
C THR A 62 1.57 0.25 -4.90
N GLY A 63 0.67 0.54 -3.94
CA GLY A 63 0.85 1.52 -2.86
C GLY A 63 0.81 0.86 -1.48
N VAL A 64 0.69 1.67 -0.43
CA VAL A 64 0.46 1.24 0.96
C VAL A 64 -0.88 1.81 1.42
N GLY A 65 -1.88 0.94 1.52
CA GLY A 65 -3.17 1.28 2.10
C GLY A 65 -3.29 0.80 3.55
N SER A 66 -4.23 1.36 4.29
CA SER A 66 -4.55 0.86 5.64
C SER A 66 -5.99 1.14 6.04
N GLY A 67 -6.51 0.28 6.92
CA GLY A 67 -7.78 0.45 7.59
C GLY A 67 -7.59 0.37 9.10
N ILE A 68 -8.08 1.36 9.82
CA ILE A 68 -8.02 1.43 11.29
C ILE A 68 -9.38 1.07 11.84
N VAL A 69 -9.42 0.10 12.75
CA VAL A 69 -10.64 -0.33 13.45
C VAL A 69 -10.50 -0.06 14.94
N VAL A 70 -11.48 0.65 15.50
CA VAL A 70 -11.58 0.94 16.93
C VAL A 70 -13.01 0.61 17.38
N ASP A 71 -13.12 -0.15 18.46
CA ASP A 71 -14.40 -0.64 19.01
C ASP A 71 -15.31 -1.31 17.95
N GLY A 72 -14.69 -2.06 17.04
CA GLY A 72 -15.38 -2.77 15.96
C GLY A 72 -15.91 -1.87 14.85
N LYS A 73 -15.44 -0.63 14.75
CA LYS A 73 -15.82 0.34 13.73
C LYS A 73 -14.60 0.86 12.98
N VAL A 74 -14.71 0.95 11.66
CA VAL A 74 -13.66 1.59 10.85
C VAL A 74 -13.62 3.08 11.15
N VAL A 75 -12.42 3.57 11.43
CA VAL A 75 -12.14 4.99 11.65
C VAL A 75 -11.90 5.66 10.30
N TYR A 76 -12.79 6.54 9.93
CA TYR A 76 -12.69 7.29 8.67
C TYR A 76 -12.02 8.65 8.82
N GLY A 77 -12.07 9.24 10.02
CA GLY A 77 -11.70 10.63 10.25
C GLY A 77 -12.76 11.61 9.74
N HIS A 78 -12.48 12.90 9.84
CA HIS A 78 -13.42 13.95 9.44
C HIS A 78 -13.65 13.94 7.92
N ASP A 79 -12.58 13.88 7.13
CA ASP A 79 -12.60 13.95 5.66
C ASP A 79 -12.38 12.59 4.98
N GLY A 80 -12.35 11.49 5.74
CA GLY A 80 -12.18 10.15 5.20
C GLY A 80 -10.74 9.66 5.09
N PHE A 81 -9.75 10.42 5.55
CA PHE A 81 -8.31 10.15 5.38
C PHE A 81 -7.62 9.51 6.59
N ALA A 82 -8.33 9.05 7.61
CA ALA A 82 -7.70 8.51 8.81
C ALA A 82 -6.81 7.28 8.52
N GLY A 83 -7.16 6.47 7.53
CA GLY A 83 -6.42 5.27 7.12
C GLY A 83 -5.28 5.51 6.13
N GLU A 84 -4.85 6.75 5.87
CA GLU A 84 -3.80 7.04 4.89
C GLU A 84 -2.38 6.90 5.48
N LEU A 85 -2.10 5.76 6.19
CA LEU A 85 -0.81 5.51 6.84
C LEU A 85 0.36 5.39 5.85
N GLY A 86 0.10 4.97 4.61
CA GLY A 86 1.10 4.94 3.54
C GLY A 86 1.74 6.31 3.27
N HIS A 87 1.03 7.40 3.62
CA HIS A 87 1.52 8.77 3.44
C HIS A 87 2.05 9.42 4.72
N THR A 88 2.27 8.64 5.78
CA THR A 88 3.04 9.09 6.95
C THR A 88 4.52 9.20 6.58
N CYS A 89 5.21 10.17 7.20
CA CYS A 89 6.64 10.39 6.97
C CYS A 89 7.45 9.32 7.73
N ALA A 90 7.94 8.32 7.02
CA ALA A 90 8.79 7.26 7.55
C ALA A 90 10.29 7.65 7.49
N VAL A 91 10.72 8.35 6.44
CA VAL A 91 12.11 8.76 6.26
C VAL A 91 12.19 10.28 6.10
N ARG A 92 13.15 10.91 6.81
CA ARG A 92 13.40 12.36 6.76
C ARG A 92 14.80 12.65 6.22
N GLY A 93 14.98 13.87 5.73
CA GLY A 93 16.27 14.38 5.26
C GLY A 93 16.35 14.50 3.74
N GLU A 94 17.52 14.95 3.25
CA GLU A 94 17.73 15.30 1.84
C GLU A 94 17.59 14.10 0.88
N ASN A 95 17.85 12.89 1.37
CA ASN A 95 17.74 11.66 0.60
C ASN A 95 16.36 10.98 0.71
N ALA A 96 15.37 11.66 1.31
CA ALA A 96 14.03 11.10 1.40
C ALA A 96 13.37 10.99 0.01
N ARG A 97 12.83 9.81 -0.30
CA ARG A 97 12.24 9.52 -1.62
C ARG A 97 10.99 10.35 -1.86
N PRO A 98 10.83 10.93 -3.07
CA PRO A 98 9.57 11.57 -3.45
C PRO A 98 8.44 10.54 -3.50
N CYS A 99 7.24 10.98 -3.11
CA CYS A 99 5.99 10.24 -3.16
C CYS A 99 5.02 10.90 -4.15
N ASN A 100 4.18 10.09 -4.78
CA ASN A 100 3.18 10.56 -5.76
C ASN A 100 2.16 11.54 -5.14
N CYS A 101 1.99 11.54 -3.82
CA CYS A 101 1.15 12.52 -3.12
C CYS A 101 1.75 13.93 -3.02
N GLY A 102 2.93 14.17 -3.60
CA GLY A 102 3.63 15.45 -3.58
C GLY A 102 4.54 15.67 -2.35
N LYS A 103 4.53 14.75 -1.37
CA LYS A 103 5.42 14.77 -0.20
C LYS A 103 6.71 14.00 -0.48
N VAL A 104 7.62 14.04 0.47
CA VAL A 104 8.84 13.22 0.51
C VAL A 104 8.86 12.34 1.75
N GLY A 105 9.48 11.16 1.64
CA GLY A 105 9.70 10.27 2.78
C GLY A 105 8.49 9.48 3.24
N CYS A 106 7.42 9.40 2.46
CA CYS A 106 6.23 8.60 2.78
C CYS A 106 6.58 7.12 2.90
N LEU A 107 5.95 6.41 3.83
CA LEU A 107 6.08 4.97 4.02
C LEU A 107 5.89 4.19 2.69
N GLU A 108 4.92 4.59 1.89
CA GLU A 108 4.62 4.01 0.58
C GLU A 108 5.82 4.00 -0.37
N ALA A 109 6.64 5.06 -0.37
CA ALA A 109 7.81 5.16 -1.24
C ALA A 109 8.91 4.13 -0.92
N TYR A 110 8.78 3.39 0.19
CA TYR A 110 9.72 2.37 0.65
C TYR A 110 9.08 1.00 0.78
N ALA A 111 7.88 0.90 1.36
CA ALA A 111 7.26 -0.36 1.75
C ALA A 111 6.26 -0.91 0.71
N SER A 112 5.87 -0.15 -0.30
CA SER A 112 5.04 -0.67 -1.40
C SER A 112 5.83 -1.58 -2.35
N ALA A 113 5.15 -2.32 -3.21
CA ALA A 113 5.79 -3.12 -4.26
C ALA A 113 6.70 -2.26 -5.16
N THR A 114 6.28 -1.03 -5.49
CA THR A 114 7.11 -0.07 -6.23
C THR A 114 8.28 0.44 -5.40
N GLY A 115 8.09 0.60 -4.08
CA GLY A 115 9.13 0.97 -3.13
C GLY A 115 10.23 -0.10 -3.03
N VAL A 116 9.85 -1.38 -2.93
CA VAL A 116 10.78 -2.53 -2.93
C VAL A 116 11.56 -2.57 -4.24
N ALA A 117 10.89 -2.45 -5.39
CA ALA A 117 11.56 -2.43 -6.70
C ALA A 117 12.57 -1.27 -6.82
N ARG A 118 12.23 -0.09 -6.29
CA ARG A 118 13.14 1.05 -6.23
C ARG A 118 14.34 0.78 -5.33
N THR A 119 14.13 0.20 -4.15
CA THR A 119 15.21 -0.20 -3.24
C THR A 119 16.15 -1.19 -3.93
N ALA A 120 15.59 -2.17 -4.69
CA ALA A 120 16.38 -3.11 -5.45
C ALA A 120 17.31 -2.41 -6.45
N LYS A 121 16.79 -1.48 -7.24
CA LYS A 121 17.59 -0.69 -8.19
C LYS A 121 18.71 0.08 -7.51
N GLU A 122 18.42 0.74 -6.41
CA GLU A 122 19.41 1.53 -5.64
C GLU A 122 20.52 0.65 -5.07
N ILE A 123 20.18 -0.50 -4.45
CA ILE A 123 21.15 -1.42 -3.85
C ILE A 123 21.98 -2.11 -4.93
N ILE A 124 21.37 -2.64 -5.99
CA ILE A 124 22.09 -3.33 -7.08
C ILE A 124 23.09 -2.37 -7.76
N SER A 125 22.73 -1.11 -7.90
CA SER A 125 23.59 -0.09 -8.51
C SER A 125 24.78 0.30 -7.64
N SER A 126 24.68 0.13 -6.31
CA SER A 126 25.69 0.53 -5.35
C SER A 126 26.54 -0.63 -4.80
N THR A 127 26.06 -1.88 -4.90
CA THR A 127 26.78 -3.05 -4.38
C THR A 127 27.64 -3.73 -5.43
N SER A 128 28.77 -4.31 -5.00
CA SER A 128 29.60 -5.22 -5.82
C SER A 128 29.27 -6.71 -5.56
N LYS A 129 28.35 -7.01 -4.64
CA LYS A 129 27.95 -8.38 -4.31
C LYS A 129 27.30 -9.06 -5.51
N ASP A 130 27.52 -10.36 -5.64
CA ASP A 130 26.79 -11.16 -6.61
C ASP A 130 25.33 -11.28 -6.23
N THR A 131 24.45 -11.17 -7.23
CA THR A 131 23.00 -11.31 -7.04
C THR A 131 22.34 -11.82 -8.32
N LEU A 132 21.34 -12.66 -8.19
CA LEU A 132 20.50 -13.16 -9.28
C LEU A 132 19.78 -12.03 -10.02
N LEU A 133 19.53 -10.94 -9.31
CA LEU A 133 18.83 -9.76 -9.85
C LEU A 133 19.64 -9.04 -10.94
N ARG A 134 20.98 -9.22 -11.00
CA ARG A 134 21.81 -8.63 -12.07
C ARG A 134 21.57 -9.23 -13.45
N ALA A 135 21.00 -10.45 -13.52
CA ALA A 135 20.64 -11.08 -14.78
C ALA A 135 19.37 -10.47 -15.41
N LEU A 136 18.64 -9.64 -14.65
CA LEU A 136 17.42 -9.01 -15.09
C LEU A 136 17.68 -7.59 -15.61
N ASN A 137 16.73 -7.08 -16.41
CA ASN A 137 16.74 -5.66 -16.76
C ASN A 137 16.43 -4.85 -15.50
N ILE A 138 17.40 -4.06 -15.03
CA ILE A 138 17.29 -3.28 -13.78
C ILE A 138 16.09 -2.33 -13.78
N ASP A 139 15.72 -1.79 -14.95
CA ASP A 139 14.57 -0.88 -15.06
C ASP A 139 13.23 -1.58 -14.98
N ALA A 140 13.20 -2.88 -15.24
CA ALA A 140 12.00 -3.70 -15.21
C ALA A 140 11.87 -4.56 -13.94
N ILE A 141 12.83 -4.49 -13.00
CA ILE A 141 12.77 -5.26 -11.75
C ILE A 141 11.50 -4.92 -10.97
N THR A 142 10.81 -5.96 -10.52
CA THR A 142 9.60 -5.89 -9.69
C THR A 142 9.87 -6.43 -8.28
N SER A 143 8.97 -6.16 -7.34
CA SER A 143 9.02 -6.75 -5.99
C SER A 143 8.92 -8.28 -6.02
N LYS A 144 8.24 -8.84 -7.04
CA LYS A 144 8.16 -10.29 -7.23
C LYS A 144 9.52 -10.88 -7.60
N ASP A 145 10.29 -10.23 -8.47
CA ASP A 145 11.62 -10.69 -8.84
C ASP A 145 12.56 -10.71 -7.63
N VAL A 146 12.46 -9.69 -6.77
CA VAL A 146 13.19 -9.64 -5.50
C VAL A 146 12.80 -10.79 -4.59
N PHE A 147 11.50 -11.09 -4.47
CA PHE A 147 11.00 -12.22 -3.69
C PHE A 147 11.53 -13.54 -4.24
N ASP A 148 11.40 -13.76 -5.54
CA ASP A 148 11.84 -15.01 -6.19
C ASP A 148 13.37 -15.23 -6.05
N ALA A 149 14.16 -14.16 -5.99
CA ALA A 149 15.59 -14.23 -5.72
C ALA A 149 15.88 -14.54 -4.24
N ALA A 150 15.18 -13.90 -3.30
CA ALA A 150 15.31 -14.13 -1.86
C ALA A 150 14.97 -15.59 -1.49
N GLU A 151 13.90 -16.17 -2.08
CA GLU A 151 13.54 -17.59 -1.91
C GLU A 151 14.64 -18.56 -2.39
N LYS A 152 15.44 -18.13 -3.38
CA LYS A 152 16.61 -18.89 -3.85
C LYS A 152 17.88 -18.66 -3.01
N GLY A 153 17.79 -17.91 -1.93
CA GLY A 153 18.90 -17.66 -1.02
C GLY A 153 19.75 -16.46 -1.38
N ASP A 154 19.34 -15.60 -2.30
CA ASP A 154 20.06 -14.39 -2.68
C ASP A 154 20.15 -13.40 -1.52
N GLU A 155 21.36 -13.14 -1.04
CA GLU A 155 21.57 -12.29 0.14
C GLU A 155 21.26 -10.82 -0.14
N VAL A 156 21.46 -10.32 -1.37
CA VAL A 156 21.11 -8.94 -1.73
C VAL A 156 19.59 -8.77 -1.75
N ALA A 157 18.87 -9.76 -2.24
CA ALA A 157 17.40 -9.74 -2.23
C ALA A 157 16.84 -9.77 -0.80
N LYS A 158 17.48 -10.52 0.12
CA LYS A 158 17.12 -10.49 1.54
C LYS A 158 17.41 -9.13 2.17
N GLU A 159 18.57 -8.52 1.91
CA GLU A 159 18.91 -7.18 2.39
C GLU A 159 17.87 -6.13 1.94
N ILE A 160 17.29 -6.26 0.74
CA ILE A 160 16.23 -5.38 0.25
C ILE A 160 14.97 -5.52 1.11
N PHE A 161 14.57 -6.73 1.47
CA PHE A 161 13.43 -6.96 2.35
C PHE A 161 13.70 -6.55 3.79
N ASP A 162 14.90 -6.76 4.30
CA ASP A 162 15.30 -6.31 5.64
C ASP A 162 15.24 -4.79 5.75
N PHE A 163 15.72 -4.08 4.72
CA PHE A 163 15.58 -2.63 4.64
C PHE A 163 14.09 -2.23 4.65
N THR A 164 13.28 -2.88 3.82
CA THR A 164 11.84 -2.60 3.75
C THR A 164 11.14 -2.86 5.08
N GLY A 165 11.44 -4.00 5.72
CA GLY A 165 10.91 -4.35 7.03
C GLY A 165 11.29 -3.36 8.12
N THR A 166 12.55 -2.88 8.13
CA THR A 166 13.03 -1.86 9.07
C THR A 166 12.28 -0.53 8.93
N ILE A 167 11.90 -0.16 7.70
CA ILE A 167 11.13 1.06 7.47
C ILE A 167 9.64 0.89 7.84
N LEU A 168 9.12 -0.32 7.70
CA LEU A 168 7.71 -0.62 7.97
C LEU A 168 7.40 -0.71 9.47
N GLY A 169 8.33 -1.14 10.29
CA GLY A 169 8.16 -1.38 11.73
C GLY A 169 9.41 -1.68 12.48
#